data_1e847635c74785bd84beebb00f522109
#
_entry.id   1e847635c74785bd84beebb00f522109
#
_cell.length_a   1.000
_cell.length_b   1.000
_cell.length_c   1.000
_cell.angle_alpha   90.00
_cell.angle_beta   90.00
_cell.angle_gamma   90.00
#
_symmetry.space_group_name_H-M   'P 1'
#
loop_
_entity.id
_entity.type
_entity.pdbx_description
1 polymer ?
#
loop_
_entity_poly.entity_id
_entity_poly.type
_entity_poly.pdbx_seq_one_letter_code
_entity_poly.pdbx_strand_id
1 'polypeptide(L)'
;FKLIIDKHKVDIILPPLGHKRITLDPNKYLEGSEIIRLSVDTKNRSLWGRLIQVMVMRPRFNKESLYLRRTWRLVTTWKAEVLHTFLGLPLIYNLYRKAVLFKAKKNKTPVKSLLKKKKYDLLINPGLPNGLFINDLIIESGRLNIPLIYIMNSWDNPSTAPFAAGIPSLFLAWGQQTANHANVYQKIPKNKILKFGAAQFDIYKKAPKIDRTEFCKIHKINNDQKILLYAGGSLGTNEFEHLILFE
;
A
#
# COMPACT_ATOMS: atom_id res chain seq x y z
N PHE A 1 -16.93 -4.72 2.52
CA PHE A 1 -16.94 -5.83 1.53
C PHE A 1 -18.31 -6.47 1.41
N LYS A 2 -18.98 -6.84 2.50
CA LYS A 2 -20.30 -7.49 2.46
C LYS A 2 -21.29 -6.77 1.54
N LEU A 3 -21.44 -5.46 1.68
CA LEU A 3 -22.34 -4.65 0.83
C LEU A 3 -22.02 -4.71 -0.68
N ILE A 4 -20.79 -4.97 -1.04
CA ILE A 4 -20.36 -5.09 -2.45
C ILE A 4 -20.66 -6.50 -2.95
N ILE A 5 -20.35 -7.53 -2.15
CA ILE A 5 -20.58 -8.94 -2.50
C ILE A 5 -22.07 -9.22 -2.68
N ASP A 6 -22.93 -8.63 -1.84
CA ASP A 6 -24.39 -8.81 -1.92
C ASP A 6 -25.01 -8.25 -3.22
N LYS A 7 -24.32 -7.31 -3.88
CA LYS A 7 -24.84 -6.61 -5.08
C LYS A 7 -24.06 -6.90 -6.36
N HIS A 8 -22.87 -7.43 -6.26
CA HIS A 8 -21.96 -7.61 -7.37
C HIS A 8 -21.24 -8.97 -7.30
N LYS A 9 -20.93 -9.53 -8.46
CA LYS A 9 -20.03 -10.68 -8.53
C LYS A 9 -18.61 -10.21 -8.25
N VAL A 10 -17.99 -10.71 -7.16
CA VAL A 10 -16.69 -10.29 -6.69
C VAL A 10 -15.71 -11.44 -6.74
N ASP A 11 -14.58 -11.23 -7.41
CA ASP A 11 -13.43 -12.11 -7.38
C ASP A 11 -12.33 -11.48 -6.49
N ILE A 12 -11.78 -12.25 -5.57
CA ILE A 12 -10.74 -11.79 -4.65
C ILE A 12 -9.41 -12.40 -5.03
N ILE A 13 -8.46 -11.55 -5.41
CA ILE A 13 -7.12 -11.96 -5.83
C ILE A 13 -6.21 -11.98 -4.63
N LEU A 14 -5.69 -13.15 -4.30
CA LEU A 14 -4.75 -13.38 -3.21
C LEU A 14 -3.46 -14.03 -3.70
N PRO A 15 -2.32 -13.84 -3.00
CA PRO A 15 -1.12 -14.62 -3.25
C PRO A 15 -1.30 -16.09 -2.84
N PRO A 16 -0.35 -16.98 -3.17
CA PRO A 16 -0.42 -18.40 -2.80
C PRO A 16 -0.55 -18.60 -1.29
N LEU A 17 -1.08 -19.76 -0.89
CA LEU A 17 -1.10 -20.22 0.50
C LEU A 17 0.33 -20.23 1.06
N GLY A 18 0.48 -19.91 2.35
CA GLY A 18 1.79 -19.85 3.01
C GLY A 18 2.59 -18.56 2.72
N HIS A 19 2.05 -17.62 1.92
CA HIS A 19 2.68 -16.33 1.77
C HIS A 19 2.61 -15.55 3.09
N LYS A 20 3.78 -15.10 3.60
CA LYS A 20 3.95 -14.45 4.92
C LYS A 20 3.01 -13.27 5.22
N ARG A 21 2.32 -12.73 4.22
CA ARG A 21 1.39 -11.59 4.37
C ARG A 21 -0.07 -11.99 4.55
N ILE A 22 -0.40 -13.27 4.55
CA ILE A 22 -1.78 -13.75 4.76
C ILE A 22 -1.80 -14.51 6.08
N THR A 23 -2.35 -13.88 7.09
CA THR A 23 -2.53 -14.44 8.44
C THR A 23 -3.98 -14.85 8.73
N LEU A 24 -4.93 -14.43 7.89
CA LEU A 24 -6.35 -14.68 8.08
C LEU A 24 -6.87 -15.68 7.05
N ASP A 25 -7.77 -16.55 7.46
CA ASP A 25 -8.53 -17.40 6.53
C ASP A 25 -9.55 -16.53 5.77
N PRO A 26 -9.35 -16.31 4.48
CA PRO A 26 -10.25 -15.47 3.70
C PRO A 26 -11.66 -16.07 3.58
N ASN A 27 -11.81 -17.39 3.64
CA ASN A 27 -13.12 -18.04 3.49
C ASN A 27 -14.08 -17.64 4.63
N LYS A 28 -13.54 -17.42 5.83
CA LYS A 28 -14.33 -17.02 7.00
C LYS A 28 -14.98 -15.63 6.86
N TYR A 29 -14.40 -14.75 6.05
CA TYR A 29 -14.80 -13.33 5.97
C TYR A 29 -15.36 -12.91 4.62
N LEU A 30 -15.25 -13.77 3.61
CA LEU A 30 -15.47 -13.43 2.21
C LEU A 30 -16.46 -14.42 1.55
N GLU A 31 -17.39 -14.92 2.34
CA GLU A 31 -18.47 -15.78 1.87
C GLU A 31 -19.26 -15.12 0.72
N GLY A 32 -19.53 -15.86 -0.34
CA GLY A 32 -20.19 -15.35 -1.54
C GLY A 32 -19.23 -14.77 -2.62
N SER A 33 -17.91 -14.78 -2.40
CA SER A 33 -16.91 -14.35 -3.38
C SER A 33 -16.08 -15.53 -3.92
N GLU A 34 -15.58 -15.40 -5.15
CA GLU A 34 -14.61 -16.35 -5.71
C GLU A 34 -13.18 -15.95 -5.30
N ILE A 35 -12.46 -16.85 -4.64
CA ILE A 35 -11.06 -16.61 -4.23
C ILE A 35 -10.13 -17.16 -5.31
N ILE A 36 -9.39 -16.26 -5.95
CA ILE A 36 -8.42 -16.59 -6.98
C ILE A 36 -7.00 -16.42 -6.42
N ARG A 37 -6.24 -17.52 -6.38
CA ARG A 37 -4.86 -17.46 -5.93
C ARG A 37 -3.92 -17.33 -7.12
N LEU A 38 -3.15 -16.24 -7.15
CA LEU A 38 -2.18 -15.96 -8.18
C LEU A 38 -0.76 -16.12 -7.66
N SER A 39 0.07 -16.81 -8.44
CA SER A 39 1.51 -16.83 -8.22
C SER A 39 2.10 -15.43 -8.40
N VAL A 40 3.15 -15.12 -7.65
CA VAL A 40 3.85 -13.84 -7.75
C VAL A 40 4.88 -13.94 -8.86
N ASP A 41 4.78 -13.07 -9.87
CA ASP A 41 5.80 -12.98 -10.92
C ASP A 41 7.08 -12.30 -10.35
N THR A 42 8.11 -13.11 -10.16
CA THR A 42 9.39 -12.64 -9.58
C THR A 42 10.16 -11.73 -10.55
N LYS A 43 10.02 -11.93 -11.86
CA LYS A 43 10.71 -11.13 -12.89
C LYS A 43 10.17 -9.71 -12.92
N ASN A 44 8.84 -9.55 -13.01
CA ASN A 44 8.23 -8.22 -12.95
C ASN A 44 8.45 -7.56 -11.60
N ARG A 45 8.31 -8.31 -10.51
CA ARG A 45 8.58 -7.77 -9.17
C ARG A 45 9.99 -7.22 -9.04
N SER A 46 11.00 -7.88 -9.59
CA SER A 46 12.38 -7.39 -9.63
C SER A 46 12.51 -6.12 -10.48
N LEU A 47 11.81 -6.03 -11.62
CA LEU A 47 11.79 -4.82 -12.44
C LEU A 47 11.16 -3.64 -11.69
N TRP A 48 10.05 -3.87 -10.99
CA TRP A 48 9.39 -2.85 -10.17
C TRP A 48 10.27 -2.39 -9.02
N GLY A 49 10.91 -3.31 -8.32
CA GLY A 49 11.85 -2.99 -7.24
C GLY A 49 12.96 -2.05 -7.71
N ARG A 50 13.62 -2.38 -8.81
CA ARG A 50 14.67 -1.52 -9.39
C ARG A 50 14.14 -0.16 -9.86
N LEU A 51 12.97 -0.12 -10.48
CA LEU A 51 12.39 1.15 -10.93
C LEU A 51 12.04 2.06 -9.73
N ILE A 52 11.51 1.48 -8.64
CA ILE A 52 11.25 2.20 -7.40
C ILE A 52 12.55 2.74 -6.81
N GLN A 53 13.61 1.93 -6.76
CA GLN A 53 14.92 2.38 -6.27
C GLN A 53 15.45 3.58 -7.04
N VAL A 54 15.42 3.52 -8.36
CA VAL A 54 15.84 4.65 -9.22
C VAL A 54 14.94 5.87 -9.00
N MET A 55 13.64 5.66 -8.86
CA MET A 55 12.69 6.75 -8.62
C MET A 55 12.95 7.47 -7.29
N VAL A 56 13.25 6.72 -6.22
CA VAL A 56 13.58 7.27 -4.89
C VAL A 56 14.87 8.07 -4.92
N MET A 57 15.83 7.70 -5.77
CA MET A 57 17.12 8.38 -5.90
C MET A 57 17.07 9.63 -6.79
N ARG A 58 15.94 9.95 -7.39
CA ARG A 58 15.78 11.17 -8.19
C ARG A 58 16.00 12.42 -7.33
N PRO A 59 16.77 13.42 -7.80
CA PRO A 59 17.09 14.61 -7.00
C PRO A 59 15.83 15.37 -6.51
N ARG A 60 14.80 15.46 -7.35
CA ARG A 60 13.53 16.10 -7.00
C ARG A 60 12.76 15.34 -5.92
N PHE A 61 12.74 14.02 -6.00
CA PHE A 61 12.10 13.16 -5.01
C PHE A 61 12.82 13.23 -3.66
N ASN A 62 14.14 13.34 -3.68
CA ASN A 62 14.97 13.43 -2.48
C ASN A 62 14.71 14.67 -1.63
N LYS A 63 14.40 15.82 -2.24
CA LYS A 63 14.08 17.04 -1.49
C LYS A 63 12.78 16.91 -0.70
N GLU A 64 11.88 16.04 -1.17
CA GLU A 64 10.53 15.92 -0.66
C GLU A 64 10.35 14.70 0.26
N SER A 65 11.26 13.71 0.21
CA SER A 65 11.16 12.48 1.02
C SER A 65 12.54 11.97 1.45
N LEU A 66 13.16 12.70 2.38
CA LEU A 66 14.46 12.34 3.00
C LEU A 66 14.39 10.97 3.68
N TYR A 67 13.26 10.60 4.26
CA TYR A 67 13.06 9.33 4.93
C TYR A 67 13.27 8.13 3.99
N LEU A 68 12.59 8.11 2.84
CA LEU A 68 12.74 7.03 1.87
C LEU A 68 14.17 6.87 1.39
N ARG A 69 14.83 7.98 1.07
CA ARG A 69 16.22 7.96 0.63
C ARG A 69 17.14 7.41 1.72
N ARG A 70 16.97 7.82 2.96
CA ARG A 70 17.76 7.34 4.11
C ARG A 70 17.57 5.84 4.30
N THR A 71 16.33 5.37 4.26
CA THR A 71 15.99 3.94 4.39
C THR A 71 16.61 3.11 3.27
N TRP A 72 16.56 3.60 2.02
CA TRP A 72 17.14 2.89 0.88
C TRP A 72 18.67 2.88 0.91
N ARG A 73 19.32 3.93 1.40
CA ARG A 73 20.78 3.97 1.59
C ARG A 73 21.27 2.92 2.57
N LEU A 74 20.52 2.63 3.63
CA LEU A 74 20.90 1.62 4.62
C LEU A 74 20.94 0.19 4.05
N VAL A 75 20.21 -0.08 2.97
CA VAL A 75 20.11 -1.41 2.35
C VAL A 75 20.77 -1.48 0.96
N THR A 76 21.37 -0.41 0.48
CA THR A 76 21.93 -0.30 -0.87
C THR A 76 23.46 -0.12 -0.81
N THR A 77 24.19 -0.83 -1.66
CA THR A 77 25.64 -0.63 -1.78
C THR A 77 25.95 0.73 -2.43
N TRP A 78 27.11 1.31 -2.13
CA TRP A 78 27.51 2.60 -2.71
C TRP A 78 27.51 2.59 -4.25
N LYS A 79 27.95 1.47 -4.87
CA LYS A 79 27.93 1.31 -6.35
C LYS A 79 26.53 1.37 -6.92
N ALA A 80 25.57 0.71 -6.25
CA ALA A 80 24.18 0.76 -6.65
C ALA A 80 23.56 2.15 -6.40
N GLU A 81 23.95 2.85 -5.34
CA GLU A 81 23.52 4.23 -5.10
C GLU A 81 23.97 5.17 -6.23
N VAL A 82 25.22 5.10 -6.65
CA VAL A 82 25.76 5.90 -7.77
C VAL A 82 24.97 5.59 -9.05
N LEU A 83 24.80 4.30 -9.38
CA LEU A 83 24.03 3.89 -10.56
C LEU A 83 22.59 4.38 -10.53
N HIS A 84 21.90 4.21 -9.40
CA HIS A 84 20.50 4.63 -9.26
C HIS A 84 20.37 6.15 -9.31
N THR A 85 21.34 6.90 -8.77
CA THR A 85 21.35 8.37 -8.85
C THR A 85 21.52 8.83 -10.30
N PHE A 86 22.44 8.22 -11.04
CA PHE A 86 22.63 8.49 -12.46
C PHE A 86 21.37 8.19 -13.29
N LEU A 87 20.80 6.99 -13.11
CA LEU A 87 19.54 6.60 -13.75
C LEU A 87 18.35 7.48 -13.31
N GLY A 88 18.47 8.15 -12.17
CA GLY A 88 17.49 9.08 -11.61
C GLY A 88 17.50 10.48 -12.22
N LEU A 89 18.50 10.83 -13.04
CA LEU A 89 18.53 12.11 -13.75
C LEU A 89 17.32 12.26 -14.69
N PRO A 90 16.70 13.44 -14.81
CA PRO A 90 15.37 13.59 -15.41
C PRO A 90 15.20 12.94 -16.79
N LEU A 91 16.11 13.17 -17.72
CA LEU A 91 16.04 12.60 -19.08
C LEU A 91 16.31 11.09 -19.06
N ILE A 92 17.35 10.66 -18.32
CA ILE A 92 17.76 9.27 -18.22
C ILE A 92 16.67 8.45 -17.54
N TYR A 93 16.07 8.97 -16.46
CA TYR A 93 14.96 8.32 -15.79
C TYR A 93 13.77 8.07 -16.71
N ASN A 94 13.41 9.05 -17.54
CA ASN A 94 12.28 8.88 -18.45
C ASN A 94 12.53 7.78 -19.48
N LEU A 95 13.76 7.70 -20.03
CA LEU A 95 14.16 6.64 -20.94
C LEU A 95 14.20 5.28 -20.22
N TYR A 96 14.85 5.21 -19.07
CA TYR A 96 14.92 4.01 -18.26
C TYR A 96 13.52 3.51 -17.87
N ARG A 97 12.64 4.41 -17.41
CA ARG A 97 11.25 4.05 -17.08
C ARG A 97 10.51 3.49 -18.30
N LYS A 98 10.63 4.11 -19.46
CA LYS A 98 10.02 3.61 -20.71
C LYS A 98 10.53 2.20 -21.05
N ALA A 99 11.82 1.95 -20.94
CA ALA A 99 12.42 0.64 -21.20
C ALA A 99 11.91 -0.43 -20.22
N VAL A 100 11.85 -0.11 -18.92
CA VAL A 100 11.31 -1.01 -17.91
C VAL A 100 9.84 -1.32 -18.17
N LEU A 101 9.02 -0.30 -18.46
CA LEU A 101 7.60 -0.48 -18.77
C LEU A 101 7.39 -1.34 -20.02
N PHE A 102 8.19 -1.10 -21.05
CA PHE A 102 8.14 -1.89 -22.28
C PHE A 102 8.46 -3.37 -22.02
N LYS A 103 9.53 -3.64 -21.25
CA LYS A 103 9.91 -5.00 -20.85
C LYS A 103 8.80 -5.67 -20.04
N ALA A 104 8.27 -4.98 -19.03
CA ALA A 104 7.20 -5.49 -18.19
C ALA A 104 5.93 -5.83 -18.98
N LYS A 105 5.55 -4.98 -19.95
CA LYS A 105 4.41 -5.21 -20.84
C LYS A 105 4.56 -6.46 -21.71
N LYS A 106 5.78 -6.82 -22.09
CA LYS A 106 6.07 -8.04 -22.88
C LYS A 106 5.97 -9.31 -22.03
N ASN A 107 6.22 -9.24 -20.73
CA ASN A 107 6.20 -10.40 -19.86
C ASN A 107 4.77 -10.98 -19.74
N LYS A 108 4.69 -12.30 -19.68
CA LYS A 108 3.45 -13.02 -19.36
C LYS A 108 3.35 -13.10 -17.83
N THR A 109 2.45 -12.35 -17.23
CA THR A 109 2.21 -12.38 -15.78
C THR A 109 0.90 -13.08 -15.46
N PRO A 110 0.75 -13.68 -14.26
CA PRO A 110 -0.52 -14.26 -13.82
C PRO A 110 -1.66 -13.24 -13.82
N VAL A 111 -1.40 -12.00 -13.39
CA VAL A 111 -2.37 -10.89 -13.44
C VAL A 111 -2.84 -10.64 -14.87
N LYS A 112 -1.91 -10.54 -15.82
CA LYS A 112 -2.23 -10.32 -17.24
C LYS A 112 -3.10 -11.44 -17.82
N SER A 113 -2.76 -12.70 -17.48
CA SER A 113 -3.51 -13.87 -17.93
C SER A 113 -4.91 -13.88 -17.35
N LEU A 114 -5.06 -13.57 -16.06
CA LEU A 114 -6.35 -13.49 -15.39
C LEU A 114 -7.25 -12.41 -16.01
N LEU A 115 -6.74 -11.16 -16.11
CA LEU A 115 -7.52 -10.04 -16.62
C LEU A 115 -7.92 -10.19 -18.09
N LYS A 116 -7.15 -10.94 -18.88
CA LYS A 116 -7.54 -11.30 -20.25
C LYS A 116 -8.62 -12.37 -20.29
N LYS A 117 -8.57 -13.34 -19.38
CA LYS A 117 -9.51 -14.46 -19.34
C LYS A 117 -10.87 -14.03 -18.79
N LYS A 118 -10.84 -13.27 -17.70
CA LYS A 118 -12.04 -12.73 -17.04
C LYS A 118 -12.22 -11.25 -17.42
N LYS A 119 -13.42 -10.89 -17.86
CA LYS A 119 -13.78 -9.51 -18.18
C LYS A 119 -14.29 -8.84 -16.90
N TYR A 120 -13.48 -7.98 -16.30
CA TYR A 120 -13.85 -7.21 -15.13
C TYR A 120 -14.27 -5.80 -15.53
N ASP A 121 -15.33 -5.30 -14.90
CA ASP A 121 -15.81 -3.93 -15.08
C ASP A 121 -15.03 -2.94 -14.22
N LEU A 122 -14.48 -3.42 -13.09
CA LEU A 122 -13.79 -2.61 -12.10
C LEU A 122 -12.74 -3.44 -11.37
N LEU A 123 -11.59 -2.83 -11.09
CA LEU A 123 -10.56 -3.35 -10.21
C LEU A 123 -10.45 -2.47 -8.97
N ILE A 124 -10.38 -3.09 -7.79
CA ILE A 124 -10.15 -2.38 -6.52
C ILE A 124 -8.91 -2.95 -5.85
N ASN A 125 -7.96 -2.10 -5.50
CA ASN A 125 -6.78 -2.49 -4.74
C ASN A 125 -6.73 -1.78 -3.37
N PRO A 126 -7.11 -2.45 -2.28
CA PRO A 126 -7.05 -1.90 -0.93
C PRO A 126 -5.72 -2.23 -0.26
N GLY A 127 -4.62 -1.99 -0.92
CA GLY A 127 -3.32 -2.49 -0.48
C GLY A 127 -2.23 -1.43 -0.32
N LEU A 128 -1.02 -1.91 -0.08
CA LEU A 128 0.18 -1.07 -0.06
C LEU A 128 0.58 -0.66 -1.49
N PRO A 129 1.14 0.54 -1.69
CA PRO A 129 1.64 0.98 -3.01
C PRO A 129 2.72 0.07 -3.60
N ASN A 130 3.46 -0.63 -2.76
CA ASN A 130 4.43 -1.66 -3.15
C ASN A 130 3.89 -3.08 -3.02
N GLY A 131 2.57 -3.25 -3.02
CA GLY A 131 1.89 -4.54 -2.97
C GLY A 131 2.31 -5.48 -4.12
N LEU A 132 2.01 -6.77 -3.94
CA LEU A 132 2.52 -7.82 -4.84
C LEU A 132 2.08 -7.66 -6.29
N PHE A 133 0.88 -7.14 -6.52
CA PHE A 133 0.27 -7.09 -7.85
C PHE A 133 0.00 -5.68 -8.37
N ILE A 134 0.14 -4.63 -7.55
CA ILE A 134 -0.35 -3.30 -7.88
C ILE A 134 0.23 -2.73 -9.17
N ASN A 135 1.55 -2.89 -9.39
CA ASN A 135 2.18 -2.36 -10.59
C ASN A 135 1.73 -3.10 -11.86
N ASP A 136 1.53 -4.42 -11.78
CA ASP A 136 0.98 -5.19 -12.89
C ASP A 136 -0.49 -4.85 -13.13
N LEU A 137 -1.28 -4.64 -12.06
CA LEU A 137 -2.67 -4.19 -12.15
C LEU A 137 -2.77 -2.82 -12.83
N ILE A 138 -1.93 -1.84 -12.46
CA ILE A 138 -1.94 -0.50 -13.07
C ILE A 138 -1.64 -0.57 -14.58
N ILE A 139 -0.68 -1.41 -14.99
CA ILE A 139 -0.34 -1.55 -16.41
C ILE A 139 -1.47 -2.22 -17.18
N GLU A 140 -1.94 -3.36 -16.67
CA GLU A 140 -2.91 -4.16 -17.41
C GLU A 140 -4.31 -3.54 -17.39
N SER A 141 -4.71 -2.87 -16.31
CA SER A 141 -5.96 -2.10 -16.26
C SER A 141 -5.97 -0.99 -17.31
N GLY A 142 -4.87 -0.22 -17.40
CA GLY A 142 -4.76 0.82 -18.44
C GLY A 142 -4.76 0.26 -19.87
N ARG A 143 -4.16 -0.94 -20.09
CA ARG A 143 -4.14 -1.59 -21.40
C ARG A 143 -5.50 -2.14 -21.83
N LEU A 144 -6.30 -2.60 -20.86
CA LEU A 144 -7.62 -3.21 -21.09
C LEU A 144 -8.77 -2.22 -20.89
N ASN A 145 -8.45 -0.96 -20.58
CA ASN A 145 -9.42 0.09 -20.24
C ASN A 145 -10.35 -0.27 -19.08
N ILE A 146 -9.84 -1.06 -18.12
CA ILE A 146 -10.58 -1.40 -16.91
C ILE A 146 -10.27 -0.35 -15.83
N PRO A 147 -11.26 0.34 -15.26
CA PRO A 147 -11.00 1.28 -14.17
C PRO A 147 -10.34 0.60 -12.98
N LEU A 148 -9.32 1.24 -12.40
CA LEU A 148 -8.64 0.79 -11.19
C LEU A 148 -8.81 1.82 -10.08
N ILE A 149 -9.52 1.45 -9.03
CA ILE A 149 -9.60 2.22 -7.78
C ILE A 149 -8.52 1.73 -6.82
N TYR A 150 -7.71 2.66 -6.33
CA TYR A 150 -6.73 2.39 -5.31
C TYR A 150 -7.19 2.98 -3.97
N ILE A 151 -7.38 2.12 -2.97
CA ILE A 151 -7.76 2.55 -1.62
C ILE A 151 -6.51 2.54 -0.75
N MET A 152 -6.12 3.71 -0.24
CA MET A 152 -4.96 3.84 0.61
C MET A 152 -5.23 3.26 2.00
N ASN A 153 -4.35 2.39 2.47
CA ASN A 153 -4.50 1.69 3.74
C ASN A 153 -3.78 2.37 4.91
N SER A 154 -2.92 3.38 4.66
CA SER A 154 -2.28 4.18 5.70
C SER A 154 -2.01 5.61 5.21
N TRP A 155 -2.00 6.57 6.11
CA TRP A 155 -1.84 8.00 5.81
C TRP A 155 -0.45 8.34 5.24
N ASP A 156 0.59 7.60 5.61
CA ASP A 156 1.99 7.84 5.26
C ASP A 156 2.44 7.14 3.98
N ASN A 157 1.74 6.09 3.56
CA ASN A 157 2.16 5.23 2.46
C ASN A 157 2.46 5.93 1.13
N PRO A 158 1.77 7.01 0.71
CA PRO A 158 2.13 7.70 -0.51
C PRO A 158 3.54 8.29 -0.50
N SER A 159 4.08 8.63 0.67
CA SER A 159 5.44 9.18 0.83
C SER A 159 6.49 8.12 1.17
N THR A 160 6.08 6.98 1.74
CA THR A 160 6.98 5.94 2.21
C THR A 160 7.08 4.72 1.29
N ALA A 161 6.07 4.44 0.49
CA ALA A 161 6.00 3.28 -0.37
C ALA A 161 5.35 3.57 -1.73
N PRO A 162 6.05 4.30 -2.63
CA PRO A 162 5.49 4.68 -3.92
C PRO A 162 5.37 3.47 -4.87
N PHE A 163 4.36 3.49 -5.73
CA PHE A 163 4.27 2.59 -6.87
C PHE A 163 4.83 3.25 -8.14
N ALA A 164 5.50 2.46 -8.97
CA ALA A 164 6.32 2.98 -10.05
C ALA A 164 5.69 2.88 -11.46
N ALA A 165 4.71 1.98 -11.66
CA ALA A 165 4.23 1.66 -12.99
C ALA A 165 3.34 2.74 -13.60
N GLY A 166 2.49 3.41 -12.80
CA GLY A 166 1.58 4.39 -13.35
C GLY A 166 0.64 5.00 -12.31
N ILE A 167 -0.48 5.49 -12.79
CA ILE A 167 -1.47 6.22 -12.01
C ILE A 167 -2.79 5.44 -12.07
N PRO A 168 -3.44 5.12 -10.94
CA PRO A 168 -4.76 4.50 -10.93
C PRO A 168 -5.82 5.44 -11.54
N SER A 169 -6.98 4.89 -11.88
CA SER A 169 -8.11 5.69 -12.38
C SER A 169 -8.64 6.61 -11.30
N LEU A 170 -8.71 6.10 -10.05
CA LEU A 170 -9.09 6.86 -8.87
C LEU A 170 -8.23 6.43 -7.68
N PHE A 171 -7.83 7.41 -6.87
CA PHE A 171 -7.09 7.20 -5.64
C PHE A 171 -7.90 7.69 -4.44
N LEU A 172 -8.18 6.81 -3.49
CA LEU A 172 -8.92 7.13 -2.27
C LEU A 172 -7.92 7.39 -1.14
N ALA A 173 -7.83 8.65 -0.73
CA ALA A 173 -6.94 9.12 0.32
C ALA A 173 -7.65 9.21 1.68
N TRP A 174 -6.93 9.02 2.77
CA TRP A 174 -7.49 9.18 4.12
C TRP A 174 -7.94 10.60 4.42
N GLY A 175 -7.16 11.58 4.01
CA GLY A 175 -7.43 12.98 4.27
C GLY A 175 -6.55 13.91 3.45
N GLN A 176 -6.49 15.17 3.83
CA GLN A 176 -5.76 16.20 3.08
C GLN A 176 -4.26 15.92 2.99
N GLN A 177 -3.63 15.46 4.07
CA GLN A 177 -2.21 15.12 4.08
C GLN A 177 -1.90 13.98 3.11
N THR A 178 -2.65 12.87 3.18
CA THR A 178 -2.50 11.73 2.27
C THR A 178 -2.73 12.13 0.82
N ALA A 179 -3.72 13.00 0.55
CA ALA A 179 -4.01 13.53 -0.77
C ALA A 179 -2.85 14.38 -1.31
N ASN A 180 -2.27 15.24 -0.48
CA ASN A 180 -1.10 16.04 -0.84
C ASN A 180 0.11 15.15 -1.14
N HIS A 181 0.38 14.15 -0.31
CA HIS A 181 1.47 13.19 -0.52
C HIS A 181 1.27 12.38 -1.81
N ALA A 182 0.04 11.93 -2.10
CA ALA A 182 -0.27 11.25 -3.34
C ALA A 182 -0.01 12.13 -4.57
N ASN A 183 -0.35 13.41 -4.50
CA ASN A 183 -0.08 14.36 -5.59
C ASN A 183 1.42 14.66 -5.73
N VAL A 184 2.12 14.96 -4.62
CA VAL A 184 3.53 15.37 -4.63
C VAL A 184 4.44 14.21 -4.98
N TYR A 185 4.33 13.07 -4.28
CA TYR A 185 5.26 11.95 -4.40
C TYR A 185 4.86 10.97 -5.50
N GLN A 186 3.57 10.61 -5.60
CA GLN A 186 3.09 9.66 -6.59
C GLN A 186 2.74 10.32 -7.93
N LYS A 187 2.72 11.65 -7.98
CA LYS A 187 2.33 12.44 -9.15
C LYS A 187 0.91 12.13 -9.66
N ILE A 188 0.03 11.73 -8.73
CA ILE A 188 -1.38 11.53 -9.05
C ILE A 188 -2.05 12.89 -9.23
N PRO A 189 -2.73 13.16 -10.36
CA PRO A 189 -3.45 14.40 -10.57
C PRO A 189 -4.53 14.63 -9.50
N LYS A 190 -4.70 15.85 -9.04
CA LYS A 190 -5.66 16.20 -7.96
C LYS A 190 -7.09 15.76 -8.28
N ASN A 191 -7.51 15.84 -9.54
CA ASN A 191 -8.83 15.40 -10.00
C ASN A 191 -9.05 13.89 -9.96
N LYS A 192 -7.99 13.10 -9.71
CA LYS A 192 -8.06 11.64 -9.51
C LYS A 192 -7.92 11.25 -8.05
N ILE A 193 -7.92 12.21 -7.12
CA ILE A 193 -7.79 11.95 -5.69
C ILE A 193 -9.08 12.34 -5.00
N LEU A 194 -9.69 11.37 -4.30
CA LEU A 194 -10.86 11.59 -3.46
C LEU A 194 -10.49 11.36 -1.99
N LYS A 195 -10.82 12.28 -1.13
CA LYS A 195 -10.69 12.11 0.33
C LYS A 195 -11.82 11.21 0.82
N PHE A 196 -11.50 10.01 1.22
CA PHE A 196 -12.45 8.95 1.57
C PHE A 196 -12.55 8.72 3.09
N GLY A 197 -11.49 9.06 3.82
CA GLY A 197 -11.35 8.73 5.24
C GLY A 197 -10.58 7.42 5.45
N ALA A 198 -10.45 7.02 6.71
CA ALA A 198 -9.78 5.81 7.13
C ALA A 198 -10.83 4.80 7.61
N ALA A 199 -11.35 3.97 6.73
CA ALA A 199 -12.43 3.02 7.01
C ALA A 199 -12.15 2.10 8.22
N GLN A 200 -10.89 1.83 8.51
CA GLN A 200 -10.50 1.03 9.68
C GLN A 200 -10.88 1.67 11.02
N PHE A 201 -11.09 2.99 11.05
CA PHE A 201 -11.52 3.70 12.25
C PHE A 201 -13.06 3.77 12.41
N ASP A 202 -13.83 3.26 11.46
CA ASP A 202 -15.28 3.18 11.60
C ASP A 202 -15.72 2.29 12.78
N ILE A 203 -14.82 1.43 13.27
CA ILE A 203 -15.06 0.66 14.47
C ILE A 203 -15.34 1.56 15.70
N TYR A 204 -14.72 2.74 15.76
CA TYR A 204 -14.91 3.69 16.87
C TYR A 204 -16.27 4.43 16.84
N LYS A 205 -17.05 4.27 15.78
CA LYS A 205 -18.44 4.74 15.72
C LYS A 205 -19.40 3.80 16.48
N LYS A 206 -18.94 2.61 16.82
CA LYS A 206 -19.70 1.64 17.62
C LYS A 206 -19.44 1.88 19.10
N ALA A 207 -20.45 1.65 19.93
CA ALA A 207 -20.25 1.63 21.36
C ALA A 207 -19.16 0.61 21.75
N PRO A 208 -18.35 0.90 22.77
CA PRO A 208 -17.39 -0.07 23.30
C PRO A 208 -18.10 -1.36 23.72
N LYS A 209 -17.42 -2.49 23.59
CA LYS A 209 -17.97 -3.80 23.99
C LYS A 209 -18.14 -3.94 25.50
N ILE A 210 -17.32 -3.23 26.25
CA ILE A 210 -17.34 -3.19 27.71
C ILE A 210 -17.41 -1.73 28.14
N ASP A 211 -18.10 -1.44 29.23
CA ASP A 211 -18.13 -0.12 29.83
C ASP A 211 -16.91 0.12 30.75
N ARG A 212 -16.82 1.33 31.31
CA ARG A 212 -15.72 1.70 32.18
C ARG A 212 -15.66 0.81 33.45
N THR A 213 -16.80 0.48 34.02
CA THR A 213 -16.89 -0.29 35.23
C THR A 213 -16.37 -1.72 35.04
N GLU A 214 -16.80 -2.35 33.93
CA GLU A 214 -16.33 -3.68 33.56
C GLU A 214 -14.84 -3.66 33.20
N PHE A 215 -14.36 -2.65 32.48
CA PHE A 215 -12.95 -2.45 32.16
C PHE A 215 -12.11 -2.36 33.47
N CYS A 216 -12.50 -1.49 34.38
CA CYS A 216 -11.81 -1.32 35.66
C CYS A 216 -11.79 -2.62 36.48
N LYS A 217 -12.88 -3.36 36.48
CA LYS A 217 -12.96 -4.67 37.15
C LYS A 217 -11.98 -5.69 36.56
N ILE A 218 -11.93 -5.78 35.20
CA ILE A 218 -11.01 -6.70 34.50
C ILE A 218 -9.55 -6.37 34.80
N HIS A 219 -9.21 -5.10 34.86
CA HIS A 219 -7.83 -4.63 35.06
C HIS A 219 -7.47 -4.30 36.48
N LYS A 220 -8.39 -4.59 37.46
CA LYS A 220 -8.20 -4.32 38.91
C LYS A 220 -7.84 -2.86 39.20
N ILE A 221 -8.54 -1.93 38.54
CA ILE A 221 -8.40 -0.48 38.72
C ILE A 221 -9.64 0.05 39.41
N ASN A 222 -9.49 0.99 40.35
CA ASN A 222 -10.64 1.64 40.96
C ASN A 222 -11.34 2.58 39.94
N ASN A 223 -12.68 2.62 40.01
CA ASN A 223 -13.47 3.37 39.04
C ASN A 223 -13.21 4.89 39.06
N ASP A 224 -12.79 5.43 40.18
CA ASP A 224 -12.48 6.83 40.43
C ASP A 224 -11.06 7.21 39.95
N GLN A 225 -10.19 6.23 39.76
CA GLN A 225 -8.83 6.48 39.28
C GLN A 225 -8.81 6.98 37.83
N LYS A 226 -7.95 7.98 37.54
CA LYS A 226 -7.63 8.38 36.19
C LYS A 226 -6.75 7.31 35.57
N ILE A 227 -7.04 6.99 34.29
CA ILE A 227 -6.28 6.00 33.52
C ILE A 227 -5.44 6.75 32.49
N LEU A 228 -4.12 6.57 32.57
CA LEU A 228 -3.18 7.00 31.54
C LEU A 228 -2.77 5.77 30.75
N LEU A 229 -3.15 5.74 29.45
CA LEU A 229 -2.74 4.66 28.56
C LEU A 229 -1.53 5.10 27.74
N TYR A 230 -0.42 4.42 27.91
CA TYR A 230 0.73 4.52 27.01
C TYR A 230 0.66 3.39 25.96
N ALA A 231 0.66 3.78 24.69
CA ALA A 231 0.70 2.86 23.57
C ALA A 231 2.04 3.01 22.84
N GLY A 232 2.98 2.13 23.11
CA GLY A 232 4.26 2.09 22.43
C GLY A 232 4.14 1.80 20.93
N GLY A 233 5.16 2.19 20.14
CA GLY A 233 5.21 1.92 18.71
C GLY A 233 5.52 0.45 18.41
N SER A 234 5.18 0.00 17.19
CA SER A 234 5.41 -1.40 16.76
C SER A 234 6.80 -1.65 16.16
N LEU A 235 7.53 -0.60 15.79
CA LEU A 235 8.85 -0.69 15.17
C LEU A 235 9.76 0.42 15.70
N GLY A 236 10.94 0.03 16.17
CA GLY A 236 11.97 0.97 16.66
C GLY A 236 11.78 1.44 18.10
N THR A 237 10.82 0.91 18.82
CA THR A 237 10.69 1.08 20.27
C THR A 237 11.55 0.03 20.97
N ASN A 238 12.24 0.42 22.02
CA ASN A 238 12.92 -0.53 22.90
C ASN A 238 12.05 -0.86 24.12
N GLU A 239 12.39 -1.94 24.80
CA GLU A 239 11.68 -2.40 25.98
C GLU A 239 11.69 -1.41 27.16
N PHE A 240 12.56 -0.41 27.11
CA PHE A 240 12.73 0.61 28.16
C PHE A 240 12.00 1.94 27.84
N GLU A 241 11.30 2.03 26.72
CA GLU A 241 10.61 3.28 26.32
C GLU A 241 9.63 3.78 27.38
N HIS A 242 8.98 2.86 28.10
CA HIS A 242 8.06 3.18 29.19
C HIS A 242 8.72 3.91 30.36
N LEU A 243 10.03 3.73 30.58
CA LEU A 243 10.76 4.39 31.67
C LEU A 243 10.86 5.91 31.48
N ILE A 244 10.84 6.41 30.25
CA ILE A 244 10.87 7.83 29.94
C ILE A 244 9.63 8.57 30.49
N LEU A 245 8.54 7.84 30.78
CA LEU A 245 7.32 8.41 31.32
C LEU A 245 7.39 8.67 32.85
N PHE A 246 8.42 8.18 33.51
CA PHE A 246 8.56 8.24 34.97
C PHE A 246 9.73 9.15 35.41
N GLU A 247 10.45 9.76 34.50
CA GLU A 247 11.41 10.86 34.72
C GLU A 247 10.71 12.23 34.60
#